data_07255aa1de1ecc85d5decc7ba4636d69
#
_entry.id   07255aa1de1ecc85d5decc7ba4636d69
#
_cell.length_a   1.000
_cell.length_b   1.000
_cell.length_c   1.000
_cell.angle_alpha   90.00
_cell.angle_beta   90.00
_cell.angle_gamma   90.00
#
_symmetry.space_group_name_H-M   'P 1'
#
loop_
_entity.id
_entity.type
_entity.pdbx_description
1 polymer ?
#
loop_
_entity_poly.entity_id
_entity_poly.type
_entity_poly.pdbx_seq_one_letter_code
_entity_poly.pdbx_strand_id
1 'polypeptide(L)'
;MANDRRVALVTGASRGVGRAIAVSLAKAGFDVVVTARTVKEGDGFDVSHDGSVRALPGSIESTVDAVRAEGREALAVAMDLADPLSIGLAVGRVLEAWGHVDVLVNNAIYTGRGAQASVLDLSLADLRQEIDVDIVAPLTLISLLVPAMVERGKGTVLNVTSAVAYVDPLDMGSYGIGYAVGKAGLFKAAGILAVELGDRGLRAYNVHPGFIRTERMELHVADQEGLDLTHAAPPEVCGAVVAWLADDPTDDPPRNGTLVEGQKFCAARGLVEGWPAPR
;
A
#
# COMPACT_ATOMS: atom_id res chain seq x y z
N MET A 1 -19.90 23.16 -12.22
CA MET A 1 -20.31 22.24 -11.12
C MET A 1 -19.03 21.67 -10.56
N ALA A 2 -18.75 21.86 -9.27
CA ALA A 2 -17.60 21.23 -8.63
C ALA A 2 -17.78 19.70 -8.78
N ASN A 3 -16.75 19.04 -9.29
CA ASN A 3 -16.75 17.59 -9.46
C ASN A 3 -16.73 16.98 -8.05
N ASP A 4 -17.85 16.44 -7.60
CA ASP A 4 -18.00 15.79 -6.28
C ASP A 4 -17.36 14.38 -6.24
N ARG A 5 -16.39 14.18 -7.11
CA ARG A 5 -15.62 12.94 -7.24
C ARG A 5 -14.69 12.77 -6.04
N ARG A 6 -14.73 11.62 -5.40
CA ARG A 6 -13.77 11.20 -4.37
C ARG A 6 -12.72 10.32 -5.00
N VAL A 7 -11.47 10.75 -5.00
CA VAL A 7 -10.39 10.09 -5.73
C VAL A 7 -9.36 9.48 -4.77
N ALA A 8 -9.10 8.19 -4.94
CA ALA A 8 -8.04 7.50 -4.23
C ALA A 8 -6.95 7.01 -5.20
N LEU A 9 -5.68 7.22 -4.87
CA LEU A 9 -4.53 6.68 -5.59
C LEU A 9 -3.89 5.56 -4.76
N VAL A 10 -3.77 4.36 -5.34
CA VAL A 10 -3.19 3.19 -4.68
C VAL A 10 -1.96 2.72 -5.44
N THR A 11 -0.80 2.68 -4.74
CA THR A 11 0.44 2.16 -5.32
C THR A 11 0.55 0.65 -5.14
N GLY A 12 1.15 -0.04 -6.12
CA GLY A 12 1.29 -1.50 -6.09
C GLY A 12 -0.05 -2.25 -6.15
N ALA A 13 -1.03 -1.68 -6.87
CA ALA A 13 -2.41 -2.16 -6.86
C ALA A 13 -2.72 -3.25 -7.91
N SER A 14 -1.73 -3.85 -8.53
CA SER A 14 -1.94 -4.92 -9.53
C SER A 14 -2.39 -6.25 -8.92
N ARG A 15 -2.13 -6.51 -7.62
CA ARG A 15 -2.41 -7.78 -6.91
C ARG A 15 -2.41 -7.60 -5.40
N GLY A 16 -2.65 -8.69 -4.68
CA GLY A 16 -2.52 -8.80 -3.23
C GLY A 16 -3.24 -7.71 -2.45
N VAL A 17 -2.57 -7.18 -1.44
CA VAL A 17 -3.12 -6.14 -0.55
C VAL A 17 -3.52 -4.88 -1.33
N GLY A 18 -2.69 -4.44 -2.29
CA GLY A 18 -2.99 -3.23 -3.09
C GLY A 18 -4.24 -3.37 -3.94
N ARG A 19 -4.48 -4.53 -4.57
CA ARG A 19 -5.72 -4.82 -5.30
C ARG A 19 -6.92 -4.82 -4.36
N ALA A 20 -6.81 -5.50 -3.22
CA ALA A 20 -7.90 -5.54 -2.24
C ALA A 20 -8.24 -4.15 -1.70
N ILE A 21 -7.24 -3.30 -1.45
CA ILE A 21 -7.42 -1.90 -1.08
C ILE A 21 -8.18 -1.14 -2.18
N ALA A 22 -7.77 -1.27 -3.44
CA ALA A 22 -8.42 -0.59 -4.56
C ALA A 22 -9.91 -0.96 -4.68
N VAL A 23 -10.24 -2.24 -4.58
CA VAL A 23 -11.63 -2.72 -4.62
C VAL A 23 -12.42 -2.26 -3.39
N SER A 24 -11.83 -2.29 -2.19
CA SER A 24 -12.49 -1.83 -0.97
C SER A 24 -12.78 -0.32 -0.99
N LEU A 25 -11.88 0.50 -1.54
CA LEU A 25 -12.09 1.92 -1.75
C LEU A 25 -13.22 2.18 -2.76
N ALA A 26 -13.31 1.37 -3.83
CA ALA A 26 -14.43 1.45 -4.77
C ALA A 26 -15.77 1.16 -4.06
N LYS A 27 -15.85 0.12 -3.24
CA LYS A 27 -17.04 -0.19 -2.41
C LYS A 27 -17.41 0.96 -1.47
N ALA A 28 -16.42 1.69 -0.96
CA ALA A 28 -16.62 2.88 -0.13
C ALA A 28 -16.95 4.17 -0.93
N GLY A 29 -17.13 4.06 -2.26
CA GLY A 29 -17.58 5.15 -3.13
C GLY A 29 -16.47 6.02 -3.70
N PHE A 30 -15.20 5.59 -3.66
CA PHE A 30 -14.11 6.28 -4.33
C PHE A 30 -13.96 5.84 -5.79
N ASP A 31 -13.60 6.76 -6.66
CA ASP A 31 -12.99 6.46 -7.93
C ASP A 31 -11.49 6.20 -7.71
N VAL A 32 -10.93 5.20 -8.36
CA VAL A 32 -9.62 4.67 -7.98
C VAL A 32 -8.59 4.78 -9.10
N VAL A 33 -7.46 5.43 -8.80
CA VAL A 33 -6.26 5.35 -9.61
C VAL A 33 -5.48 4.11 -9.22
N VAL A 34 -5.43 3.15 -10.12
CA VAL A 34 -4.74 1.87 -9.94
C VAL A 34 -3.34 1.98 -10.53
N THR A 35 -2.30 1.96 -9.68
CA THR A 35 -0.93 2.12 -10.17
C THR A 35 -0.05 0.91 -9.82
N ALA A 36 0.73 0.47 -10.77
CA ALA A 36 1.78 -0.53 -10.61
C ALA A 36 2.68 -0.58 -11.86
N ARG A 37 3.71 -1.42 -11.85
CA ARG A 37 4.54 -1.72 -13.02
C ARG A 37 3.87 -2.73 -13.96
N THR A 38 3.16 -3.72 -13.41
CA THR A 38 2.48 -4.80 -14.15
C THR A 38 1.18 -4.29 -14.74
N VAL A 39 1.15 -4.01 -16.04
CA VAL A 39 -0.02 -3.45 -16.73
C VAL A 39 -0.99 -4.55 -17.13
N LYS A 40 -0.49 -5.60 -17.82
CA LYS A 40 -1.29 -6.70 -18.36
C LYS A 40 -1.11 -7.99 -17.58
N GLU A 41 -2.10 -8.85 -17.64
CA GLU A 41 -1.99 -10.20 -17.10
C GLU A 41 -0.89 -10.98 -17.85
N GLY A 42 -0.07 -11.70 -17.07
CA GLY A 42 1.10 -12.42 -17.61
C GLY A 42 2.41 -11.63 -17.59
N ASP A 43 2.37 -10.29 -17.45
CA ASP A 43 3.60 -9.46 -17.36
C ASP A 43 4.19 -9.45 -15.93
N GLY A 44 3.47 -10.00 -14.95
CA GLY A 44 3.89 -10.01 -13.56
C GLY A 44 4.90 -11.12 -13.26
N PHE A 45 5.94 -10.79 -12.50
CA PHE A 45 6.90 -11.78 -12.03
C PHE A 45 7.40 -11.44 -10.62
N ASP A 46 7.87 -12.47 -9.94
CA ASP A 46 8.61 -12.39 -8.68
C ASP A 46 10.05 -12.82 -8.91
N VAL A 47 10.98 -12.15 -8.25
CA VAL A 47 12.40 -12.50 -8.28
C VAL A 47 12.75 -13.06 -6.91
N SER A 48 13.05 -14.34 -6.85
CA SER A 48 13.49 -15.01 -5.62
C SER A 48 14.90 -14.58 -5.24
N HIS A 49 15.30 -14.84 -3.99
CA HIS A 49 16.62 -14.49 -3.47
C HIS A 49 17.77 -15.11 -4.29
N ASP A 50 17.59 -16.32 -4.81
CA ASP A 50 18.54 -17.01 -5.69
C ASP A 50 18.59 -16.46 -7.12
N GLY A 51 17.74 -15.44 -7.42
CA GLY A 51 17.61 -14.83 -8.75
C GLY A 51 16.67 -15.58 -9.69
N SER A 52 16.01 -16.65 -9.24
CA SER A 52 14.98 -17.32 -10.04
C SER A 52 13.77 -16.38 -10.24
N VAL A 53 13.15 -16.46 -11.43
CA VAL A 53 12.02 -15.63 -11.81
C VAL A 53 10.79 -16.50 -11.97
N ARG A 54 9.71 -16.15 -11.27
CA ARG A 54 8.43 -16.85 -11.35
C ARG A 54 7.31 -15.91 -11.75
N ALA A 55 6.39 -16.39 -12.57
CA ALA A 55 5.19 -15.64 -12.94
C ALA A 55 4.32 -15.36 -11.71
N LEU A 56 3.83 -14.11 -11.62
CA LEU A 56 2.86 -13.68 -10.61
C LEU A 56 1.58 -13.24 -11.31
N PRO A 57 0.40 -13.78 -10.92
CA PRO A 57 -0.87 -13.32 -11.46
C PRO A 57 -1.19 -11.89 -11.01
N GLY A 58 -2.12 -11.27 -11.70
CA GLY A 58 -2.65 -9.94 -11.40
C GLY A 58 -1.97 -8.82 -12.19
N SER A 59 -2.78 -7.83 -12.54
CA SER A 59 -2.39 -6.68 -13.36
C SER A 59 -3.16 -5.42 -12.98
N ILE A 60 -2.72 -4.25 -13.48
CA ILE A 60 -3.51 -3.01 -13.41
C ILE A 60 -4.86 -3.22 -14.10
N GLU A 61 -4.87 -3.82 -15.29
CA GLU A 61 -6.09 -4.02 -16.08
C GLU A 61 -7.11 -4.85 -15.32
N SER A 62 -6.72 -5.99 -14.75
CA SER A 62 -7.62 -6.85 -13.97
C SER A 62 -8.14 -6.17 -12.68
N THR A 63 -7.35 -5.29 -12.07
CA THR A 63 -7.79 -4.52 -10.91
C THR A 63 -8.76 -3.40 -11.29
N VAL A 64 -8.51 -2.72 -12.41
CA VAL A 64 -9.42 -1.70 -12.98
C VAL A 64 -10.79 -2.32 -13.26
N ASP A 65 -10.83 -3.51 -13.86
CA ASP A 65 -12.09 -4.21 -14.12
C ASP A 65 -12.83 -4.56 -12.81
N ALA A 66 -12.08 -4.97 -11.77
CA ALA A 66 -12.66 -5.25 -10.46
C ALA A 66 -13.22 -3.97 -9.78
N VAL A 67 -12.55 -2.83 -9.90
CA VAL A 67 -13.06 -1.53 -9.41
C VAL A 67 -14.32 -1.11 -10.16
N ARG A 68 -14.33 -1.27 -11.50
CA ARG A 68 -15.50 -0.95 -12.33
C ARG A 68 -16.70 -1.85 -12.04
N ALA A 69 -16.46 -3.12 -11.69
CA ALA A 69 -17.52 -4.03 -11.26
C ALA A 69 -18.23 -3.57 -9.98
N GLU A 70 -17.57 -2.74 -9.15
CA GLU A 70 -18.20 -2.09 -7.98
C GLU A 70 -18.93 -0.77 -8.35
N GLY A 71 -19.08 -0.48 -9.64
CA GLY A 71 -19.80 0.71 -10.13
C GLY A 71 -19.02 2.02 -10.01
N ARG A 72 -17.68 1.98 -9.88
CA ARG A 72 -16.83 3.16 -9.77
C ARG A 72 -15.92 3.32 -11.00
N GLU A 73 -15.48 4.57 -11.23
CA GLU A 73 -14.50 4.84 -12.26
C GLU A 73 -13.10 4.39 -11.82
N ALA A 74 -12.32 3.86 -12.75
CA ALA A 74 -10.95 3.45 -12.50
C ALA A 74 -10.01 3.98 -13.58
N LEU A 75 -8.88 4.56 -13.17
CA LEU A 75 -7.82 5.04 -14.04
C LEU A 75 -6.59 4.11 -13.91
N ALA A 76 -6.26 3.44 -15.00
CA ALA A 76 -5.04 2.64 -15.11
C ALA A 76 -3.82 3.55 -15.36
N VAL A 77 -2.83 3.52 -14.46
CA VAL A 77 -1.60 4.32 -14.61
C VAL A 77 -0.39 3.45 -14.33
N ALA A 78 0.38 3.14 -15.37
CA ALA A 78 1.69 2.50 -15.19
C ALA A 78 2.61 3.45 -14.42
N MET A 79 3.23 2.95 -13.34
CA MET A 79 4.17 3.73 -12.54
C MET A 79 5.24 2.82 -11.94
N ASP A 80 6.50 3.15 -12.21
CA ASP A 80 7.66 2.56 -11.55
C ASP A 80 8.18 3.49 -10.46
N LEU A 81 8.14 3.03 -9.22
CA LEU A 81 8.62 3.79 -8.07
C LEU A 81 10.15 3.93 -8.02
N ALA A 82 10.88 3.12 -8.77
CA ALA A 82 12.32 3.26 -8.92
C ALA A 82 12.71 4.39 -9.90
N ASP A 83 11.76 4.93 -10.65
CA ASP A 83 11.99 6.02 -11.63
C ASP A 83 11.21 7.29 -11.23
N PRO A 84 11.90 8.33 -10.73
CA PRO A 84 11.27 9.60 -10.37
C PRO A 84 10.50 10.28 -11.52
N LEU A 85 10.97 10.09 -12.78
CA LEU A 85 10.27 10.62 -13.94
C LEU A 85 8.93 9.89 -14.15
N SER A 86 8.91 8.57 -13.99
CA SER A 86 7.67 7.77 -14.05
C SER A 86 6.66 8.22 -13.00
N ILE A 87 7.10 8.54 -11.77
CA ILE A 87 6.24 9.06 -10.70
C ILE A 87 5.63 10.41 -11.11
N GLY A 88 6.47 11.35 -11.58
CA GLY A 88 6.01 12.69 -12.01
C GLY A 88 4.99 12.63 -13.14
N LEU A 89 5.26 11.80 -14.17
CA LEU A 89 4.34 11.60 -15.30
C LEU A 89 3.03 10.95 -14.87
N ALA A 90 3.09 9.95 -13.97
CA ALA A 90 1.89 9.30 -13.45
C ALA A 90 1.00 10.29 -12.68
N VAL A 91 1.57 11.09 -11.78
CA VAL A 91 0.83 12.12 -11.04
C VAL A 91 0.25 13.17 -11.99
N GLY A 92 1.04 13.65 -12.97
CA GLY A 92 0.57 14.59 -13.99
C GLY A 92 -0.65 14.07 -14.73
N ARG A 93 -0.63 12.81 -15.19
CA ARG A 93 -1.74 12.15 -15.86
C ARG A 93 -3.00 12.05 -14.98
N VAL A 94 -2.84 11.77 -13.67
CA VAL A 94 -3.96 11.71 -12.73
C VAL A 94 -4.59 13.09 -12.56
N LEU A 95 -3.78 14.13 -12.35
CA LEU A 95 -4.27 15.50 -12.16
C LEU A 95 -4.91 16.06 -13.43
N GLU A 96 -4.39 15.73 -14.61
CA GLU A 96 -5.01 16.07 -15.89
C GLU A 96 -6.39 15.40 -16.05
N ALA A 97 -6.50 14.12 -15.72
CA ALA A 97 -7.73 13.35 -15.91
C ALA A 97 -8.82 13.70 -14.88
N TRP A 98 -8.45 13.86 -13.60
CA TRP A 98 -9.42 13.97 -12.50
C TRP A 98 -9.26 15.21 -11.61
N GLY A 99 -8.20 15.99 -11.81
CA GLY A 99 -7.97 17.29 -11.17
C GLY A 99 -7.40 17.22 -9.76
N HIS A 100 -7.59 16.14 -9.03
CA HIS A 100 -7.14 15.99 -7.64
C HIS A 100 -7.05 14.54 -7.19
N VAL A 101 -6.45 14.36 -6.02
CA VAL A 101 -6.44 13.10 -5.23
C VAL A 101 -6.85 13.45 -3.80
N ASP A 102 -7.81 12.74 -3.23
CA ASP A 102 -8.24 12.90 -1.83
C ASP A 102 -7.53 11.92 -0.89
N VAL A 103 -7.19 10.73 -1.40
CA VAL A 103 -6.56 9.66 -0.62
C VAL A 103 -5.34 9.12 -1.37
N LEU A 104 -4.18 9.17 -0.72
CA LEU A 104 -2.96 8.50 -1.17
C LEU A 104 -2.71 7.25 -0.34
N VAL A 105 -2.61 6.08 -0.98
CA VAL A 105 -2.23 4.83 -0.33
C VAL A 105 -0.86 4.38 -0.81
N ASN A 106 0.15 4.54 0.03
CA ASN A 106 1.49 4.01 -0.15
C ASN A 106 1.52 2.53 0.27
N ASN A 107 1.24 1.63 -0.66
CA ASN A 107 1.20 0.19 -0.43
C ASN A 107 2.35 -0.56 -1.13
N ALA A 108 2.83 -0.09 -2.27
CA ALA A 108 3.91 -0.74 -3.00
C ALA A 108 5.18 -0.88 -2.15
N ILE A 109 5.94 -1.94 -2.41
CA ILE A 109 7.24 -2.21 -1.79
C ILE A 109 8.24 -2.65 -2.85
N TYR A 110 9.51 -2.51 -2.54
CA TYR A 110 10.58 -3.12 -3.33
C TYR A 110 10.51 -4.65 -3.23
N THR A 111 10.62 -5.30 -4.36
CA THR A 111 10.55 -6.77 -4.47
C THR A 111 11.59 -7.30 -5.46
N GLY A 112 12.65 -6.52 -5.66
CA GLY A 112 13.73 -6.86 -6.54
C GLY A 112 14.82 -7.69 -5.85
N ARG A 113 15.93 -7.82 -6.56
CA ARG A 113 17.11 -8.49 -6.03
C ARG A 113 17.58 -7.81 -4.75
N GLY A 114 18.00 -8.60 -3.76
CA GLY A 114 18.46 -8.10 -2.47
C GLY A 114 17.34 -7.74 -1.49
N ALA A 115 16.08 -7.69 -1.91
CA ALA A 115 14.96 -7.54 -0.98
C ALA A 115 15.01 -8.65 0.09
N GLN A 116 15.02 -8.26 1.36
CA GLN A 116 15.17 -9.17 2.51
C GLN A 116 16.54 -9.90 2.61
N ALA A 117 17.55 -9.45 1.87
CA ALA A 117 18.89 -10.02 1.97
C ALA A 117 19.51 -9.81 3.36
N SER A 118 20.33 -10.78 3.77
CA SER A 118 21.22 -10.62 4.94
C SER A 118 22.14 -9.40 4.73
N VAL A 119 22.51 -8.72 5.81
CA VAL A 119 23.50 -7.63 5.75
C VAL A 119 24.84 -8.03 5.14
N LEU A 120 25.17 -9.31 5.20
CA LEU A 120 26.41 -9.85 4.62
C LEU A 120 26.34 -10.02 3.10
N ASP A 121 25.13 -10.17 2.55
CA ASP A 121 24.87 -10.45 1.15
C ASP A 121 24.28 -9.23 0.40
N LEU A 122 23.86 -8.20 1.13
CA LEU A 122 23.22 -7.02 0.58
C LEU A 122 24.25 -6.09 -0.09
N SER A 123 24.11 -5.87 -1.40
CA SER A 123 24.92 -4.88 -2.08
C SER A 123 24.41 -3.45 -1.80
N LEU A 124 25.32 -2.46 -1.82
CA LEU A 124 24.92 -1.05 -1.69
C LEU A 124 24.04 -0.57 -2.83
N ALA A 125 24.10 -1.19 -4.00
CA ALA A 125 23.24 -0.86 -5.13
C ALA A 125 21.81 -1.32 -4.87
N ASP A 126 21.63 -2.57 -4.40
CA ASP A 126 20.33 -3.12 -4.04
C ASP A 126 19.69 -2.34 -2.87
N LEU A 127 20.50 -2.00 -1.83
CA LEU A 127 20.04 -1.18 -0.71
C LEU A 127 19.54 0.19 -1.18
N ARG A 128 20.27 0.88 -2.07
CA ARG A 128 19.84 2.18 -2.60
C ARG A 128 18.52 2.06 -3.34
N GLN A 129 18.37 1.05 -4.19
CA GLN A 129 17.15 0.82 -4.94
C GLN A 129 15.96 0.52 -4.01
N GLU A 130 16.16 -0.24 -2.94
CA GLU A 130 15.13 -0.50 -1.93
C GLU A 130 14.72 0.77 -1.19
N ILE A 131 15.68 1.61 -0.77
CA ILE A 131 15.42 2.92 -0.15
C ILE A 131 14.71 3.88 -1.11
N ASP A 132 15.10 3.90 -2.38
CA ASP A 132 14.44 4.72 -3.39
C ASP A 132 12.97 4.34 -3.55
N VAL A 133 12.65 3.06 -3.61
CA VAL A 133 11.27 2.56 -3.77
C VAL A 133 10.45 2.68 -2.48
N ASP A 134 11.02 2.34 -1.31
CA ASP A 134 10.26 2.18 -0.07
C ASP A 134 10.21 3.47 0.78
N ILE A 135 11.10 4.44 0.52
CA ILE A 135 11.14 5.74 1.24
C ILE A 135 11.02 6.91 0.27
N VAL A 136 11.94 7.04 -0.69
CA VAL A 136 12.03 8.26 -1.52
C VAL A 136 10.78 8.40 -2.40
N ALA A 137 10.33 7.34 -3.04
CA ALA A 137 9.15 7.36 -3.90
C ALA A 137 7.84 7.71 -3.16
N PRO A 138 7.50 7.09 -2.02
CA PRO A 138 6.34 7.51 -1.21
C PRO A 138 6.42 8.96 -0.75
N LEU A 139 7.59 9.45 -0.32
CA LEU A 139 7.80 10.84 0.07
C LEU A 139 7.66 11.79 -1.13
N THR A 140 8.10 11.37 -2.32
CA THR A 140 7.87 12.10 -3.57
C THR A 140 6.38 12.22 -3.88
N LEU A 141 5.61 11.13 -3.80
CA LEU A 141 4.16 11.17 -3.98
C LEU A 141 3.47 12.08 -2.95
N ILE A 142 3.89 12.03 -1.69
CA ILE A 142 3.42 12.92 -0.63
C ILE A 142 3.71 14.39 -1.02
N SER A 143 4.93 14.71 -1.44
CA SER A 143 5.32 16.07 -1.81
C SER A 143 4.55 16.63 -3.02
N LEU A 144 4.16 15.77 -3.95
CA LEU A 144 3.41 16.16 -5.15
C LEU A 144 1.89 16.31 -4.88
N LEU A 145 1.31 15.53 -3.98
CA LEU A 145 -0.14 15.46 -3.79
C LEU A 145 -0.65 16.20 -2.55
N VAL A 146 0.09 16.18 -1.44
CA VAL A 146 -0.35 16.75 -0.17
C VAL A 146 -0.57 18.26 -0.22
N PRO A 147 0.24 19.09 -0.91
CA PRO A 147 -0.03 20.52 -0.99
C PRO A 147 -1.46 20.86 -1.45
N ALA A 148 -1.92 20.21 -2.52
CA ALA A 148 -3.28 20.40 -3.02
C ALA A 148 -4.37 19.84 -2.08
N MET A 149 -4.10 18.76 -1.34
CA MET A 149 -5.00 18.26 -0.28
C MET A 149 -5.17 19.33 0.81
N VAL A 150 -4.08 19.90 1.28
CA VAL A 150 -4.06 20.93 2.33
C VAL A 150 -4.73 22.23 1.87
N GLU A 151 -4.57 22.64 0.61
CA GLU A 151 -5.27 23.79 0.03
C GLU A 151 -6.79 23.58 0.01
N ARG A 152 -7.25 22.35 -0.22
CA ARG A 152 -8.67 21.99 -0.15
C ARG A 152 -9.19 21.77 1.28
N GLY A 153 -8.32 21.83 2.28
CA GLY A 153 -8.67 21.60 3.69
C GLY A 153 -9.04 20.15 4.02
N LYS A 154 -8.71 19.20 3.14
CA LYS A 154 -8.98 17.77 3.34
C LYS A 154 -8.04 16.88 2.55
N GLY A 155 -7.60 15.78 3.14
CA GLY A 155 -6.81 14.75 2.48
C GLY A 155 -6.43 13.63 3.45
N THR A 156 -6.14 12.46 2.90
CA THR A 156 -5.72 11.32 3.72
C THR A 156 -4.52 10.62 3.09
N VAL A 157 -3.48 10.38 3.89
CA VAL A 157 -2.31 9.57 3.52
C VAL A 157 -2.32 8.29 4.36
N LEU A 158 -2.31 7.14 3.70
CA LEU A 158 -2.31 5.83 4.31
C LEU A 158 -1.06 5.06 3.90
N ASN A 159 -0.21 4.72 4.86
CA ASN A 159 1.01 3.95 4.63
C ASN A 159 0.79 2.50 5.06
N VAL A 160 0.86 1.56 4.14
CA VAL A 160 0.87 0.13 4.48
C VAL A 160 2.26 -0.23 5.00
N THR A 161 2.34 -0.43 6.30
CA THR A 161 3.58 -0.69 7.04
C THR A 161 3.76 -2.18 7.36
N SER A 162 4.70 -2.48 8.23
CA SER A 162 4.95 -3.82 8.78
C SER A 162 5.35 -3.69 10.25
N ALA A 163 5.17 -4.74 11.02
CA ALA A 163 5.62 -4.81 12.42
C ALA A 163 7.13 -4.56 12.55
N VAL A 164 7.94 -4.93 11.55
CA VAL A 164 9.39 -4.67 11.53
C VAL A 164 9.76 -3.19 11.63
N ALA A 165 8.81 -2.27 11.39
CA ALA A 165 9.02 -0.85 11.50
C ALA A 165 9.08 -0.34 12.96
N TYR A 166 8.53 -1.09 13.92
CA TYR A 166 8.32 -0.61 15.29
C TYR A 166 8.43 -1.68 16.39
N VAL A 167 8.50 -2.96 16.04
CA VAL A 167 8.71 -4.07 16.99
C VAL A 167 10.18 -4.45 16.99
N ASP A 168 10.69 -4.96 18.11
CA ASP A 168 12.05 -5.48 18.20
C ASP A 168 12.20 -6.67 17.24
N PRO A 169 13.16 -6.61 16.30
CA PRO A 169 13.34 -7.67 15.31
C PRO A 169 13.77 -9.01 15.90
N LEU A 170 14.27 -9.06 17.13
CA LEU A 170 14.65 -10.34 17.78
C LEU A 170 13.47 -11.30 17.92
N ASP A 171 12.24 -10.76 18.04
CA ASP A 171 11.02 -11.57 18.18
C ASP A 171 10.38 -11.94 16.82
N MET A 172 10.93 -11.45 15.72
CA MET A 172 10.28 -11.54 14.40
C MET A 172 11.03 -12.35 13.35
N GLY A 173 12.26 -12.75 13.62
CA GLY A 173 13.12 -13.36 12.62
C GLY A 173 13.74 -12.34 11.63
N SER A 174 14.41 -12.83 10.59
CA SER A 174 15.12 -11.97 9.63
C SER A 174 14.20 -11.50 8.51
N TYR A 175 14.09 -10.18 8.34
CA TYR A 175 13.37 -9.53 7.25
C TYR A 175 14.26 -8.71 6.32
N GLY A 176 15.59 -8.81 6.50
CA GLY A 176 16.54 -7.96 5.78
C GLY A 176 16.57 -6.50 6.28
N ILE A 177 17.77 -5.93 6.32
CA ILE A 177 17.97 -4.58 6.85
C ILE A 177 17.31 -3.52 5.95
N GLY A 178 17.35 -3.68 4.63
CA GLY A 178 16.76 -2.73 3.68
C GLY A 178 15.26 -2.60 3.88
N TYR A 179 14.54 -3.72 3.92
CA TYR A 179 13.11 -3.75 4.17
C TYR A 179 12.72 -3.13 5.53
N ALA A 180 13.42 -3.51 6.60
CA ALA A 180 13.14 -2.99 7.93
C ALA A 180 13.34 -1.46 8.01
N VAL A 181 14.45 -0.95 7.47
CA VAL A 181 14.74 0.49 7.42
C VAL A 181 13.75 1.21 6.51
N GLY A 182 13.41 0.65 5.34
CA GLY A 182 12.40 1.20 4.43
C GLY A 182 11.05 1.38 5.13
N LYS A 183 10.56 0.32 5.79
CA LYS A 183 9.29 0.37 6.53
C LYS A 183 9.34 1.30 7.74
N ALA A 184 10.46 1.38 8.46
CA ALA A 184 10.65 2.30 9.58
C ALA A 184 10.70 3.77 9.12
N GLY A 185 11.36 4.06 7.99
CA GLY A 185 11.40 5.40 7.40
C GLY A 185 10.01 5.90 7.02
N LEU A 186 9.25 5.10 6.26
CA LEU A 186 7.89 5.45 5.87
C LEU A 186 6.94 5.54 7.08
N PHE A 187 7.13 4.70 8.11
CA PHE A 187 6.35 4.73 9.34
C PHE A 187 6.41 6.09 10.05
N LYS A 188 7.57 6.74 10.07
CA LYS A 188 7.73 8.07 10.69
C LYS A 188 6.97 9.17 9.96
N ALA A 189 6.77 9.04 8.65
CA ALA A 189 6.12 10.06 7.83
C ALA A 189 4.70 10.39 8.30
N ALA A 190 3.88 9.39 8.69
CA ALA A 190 2.50 9.63 9.13
C ALA A 190 2.43 10.53 10.37
N GLY A 191 3.28 10.28 11.38
CA GLY A 191 3.33 11.09 12.58
C GLY A 191 3.75 12.54 12.31
N ILE A 192 4.73 12.74 11.44
CA ILE A 192 5.20 14.09 11.04
C ILE A 192 4.11 14.83 10.27
N LEU A 193 3.47 14.19 9.28
CA LEU A 193 2.36 14.79 8.53
C LEU A 193 1.19 15.22 9.43
N ALA A 194 0.86 14.40 10.42
CA ALA A 194 -0.20 14.73 11.37
C ALA A 194 0.15 15.94 12.26
N VAL A 195 1.40 16.07 12.68
CA VAL A 195 1.87 17.22 13.50
C VAL A 195 1.93 18.49 12.66
N GLU A 196 2.45 18.41 11.44
CA GLU A 196 2.66 19.60 10.61
C GLU A 196 1.37 20.10 9.93
N LEU A 197 0.47 19.19 9.55
CA LEU A 197 -0.63 19.49 8.64
C LEU A 197 -2.01 19.03 9.14
N GLY A 198 -2.08 18.42 10.32
CA GLY A 198 -3.35 17.93 10.89
C GLY A 198 -4.37 19.04 11.08
N ASP A 199 -3.95 20.19 11.60
CA ASP A 199 -4.79 21.38 11.79
C ASP A 199 -5.26 22.01 10.45
N ARG A 200 -4.66 21.58 9.34
CA ARG A 200 -5.01 21.99 7.99
C ARG A 200 -5.86 20.93 7.25
N GLY A 201 -6.43 19.97 7.98
CA GLY A 201 -7.33 18.98 7.45
C GLY A 201 -6.66 17.74 6.84
N LEU A 202 -5.33 17.55 7.03
CA LEU A 202 -4.66 16.35 6.58
C LEU A 202 -4.73 15.25 7.66
N ARG A 203 -5.14 14.06 7.24
CA ARG A 203 -5.04 12.85 8.06
C ARG A 203 -3.95 11.94 7.52
N ALA A 204 -3.22 11.29 8.40
CA ALA A 204 -2.19 10.35 8.02
C ALA A 204 -2.19 9.15 9.00
N TYR A 205 -2.12 7.93 8.47
CA TYR A 205 -2.09 6.72 9.28
C TYR A 205 -1.09 5.72 8.75
N ASN A 206 -0.52 4.95 9.67
CA ASN A 206 0.19 3.73 9.33
C ASN A 206 -0.76 2.55 9.54
N VAL A 207 -0.91 1.68 8.55
CA VAL A 207 -1.73 0.47 8.65
C VAL A 207 -0.82 -0.75 8.62
N HIS A 208 -0.74 -1.48 9.73
CA HIS A 208 -0.07 -2.78 9.76
C HIS A 208 -1.09 -3.86 9.37
N PRO A 209 -0.93 -4.50 8.19
CA PRO A 209 -1.91 -5.48 7.71
C PRO A 209 -1.94 -6.77 8.53
N GLY A 210 -0.86 -7.07 9.28
CA GLY A 210 -0.61 -8.37 9.87
C GLY A 210 -0.09 -9.37 8.83
N PHE A 211 -0.21 -10.65 9.13
CA PHE A 211 0.16 -11.71 8.20
C PHE A 211 -0.97 -11.93 7.20
N ILE A 212 -0.72 -11.66 5.93
CA ILE A 212 -1.71 -11.67 4.85
C ILE A 212 -1.39 -12.74 3.81
N ARG A 213 -2.40 -13.53 3.43
CA ARG A 213 -2.32 -14.50 2.36
C ARG A 213 -2.42 -13.79 1.01
N THR A 214 -1.28 -13.63 0.33
CA THR A 214 -1.20 -13.04 -1.01
C THR A 214 -0.68 -14.05 -2.02
N GLU A 215 -0.86 -13.79 -3.31
CA GLU A 215 -0.36 -14.62 -4.41
C GLU A 215 1.16 -14.84 -4.30
N ARG A 216 1.92 -13.81 -3.85
CA ARG A 216 3.35 -13.93 -3.61
C ARG A 216 3.65 -14.86 -2.43
N MET A 217 2.93 -14.74 -1.33
CA MET A 217 3.11 -15.62 -0.17
C MET A 217 2.81 -17.07 -0.53
N GLU A 218 1.80 -17.33 -1.37
CA GLU A 218 1.49 -18.67 -1.85
C GLU A 218 2.62 -19.28 -2.69
N LEU A 219 3.34 -18.47 -3.49
CA LEU A 219 4.53 -18.94 -4.18
C LEU A 219 5.67 -19.29 -3.23
N HIS A 220 5.85 -18.51 -2.16
CA HIS A 220 6.93 -18.74 -1.19
C HIS A 220 6.67 -19.93 -0.27
N VAL A 221 5.41 -20.28 0.01
CA VAL A 221 5.07 -21.51 0.79
C VAL A 221 5.62 -22.76 0.12
N ALA A 222 5.63 -22.80 -1.21
CA ALA A 222 6.16 -23.95 -1.94
C ALA A 222 7.68 -24.15 -1.75
N ASP A 223 8.40 -23.11 -1.32
CA ASP A 223 9.87 -23.12 -1.18
C ASP A 223 10.36 -23.14 0.27
N GLN A 224 9.52 -22.79 1.22
CA GLN A 224 9.89 -22.68 2.64
C GLN A 224 9.18 -23.74 3.46
N GLU A 225 9.89 -24.80 3.84
CA GLU A 225 9.39 -25.76 4.82
C GLU A 225 9.00 -25.03 6.11
N GLY A 226 7.73 -25.19 6.51
CA GLY A 226 7.23 -24.65 7.77
C GLY A 226 6.49 -23.30 7.67
N LEU A 227 6.39 -22.67 6.49
CA LEU A 227 5.53 -21.52 6.32
C LEU A 227 4.05 -21.96 6.20
N ASP A 228 3.28 -21.71 7.26
CA ASP A 228 1.84 -22.04 7.32
C ASP A 228 0.98 -20.79 7.12
N LEU A 229 0.17 -20.79 6.08
CA LEU A 229 -0.78 -19.72 5.77
C LEU A 229 -2.18 -19.93 6.40
N THR A 230 -2.38 -20.96 7.20
CA THR A 230 -3.69 -21.29 7.81
C THR A 230 -4.26 -20.12 8.62
N HIS A 231 -3.39 -19.36 9.28
CA HIS A 231 -3.76 -18.21 10.09
C HIS A 231 -3.55 -16.86 9.39
N ALA A 232 -3.16 -16.86 8.13
CA ALA A 232 -3.00 -15.63 7.35
C ALA A 232 -4.37 -15.03 7.03
N ALA A 233 -4.54 -13.74 7.24
CA ALA A 233 -5.76 -13.03 6.88
C ALA A 233 -5.88 -12.88 5.36
N PRO A 234 -7.10 -12.85 4.81
CA PRO A 234 -7.31 -12.48 3.43
C PRO A 234 -6.98 -11.00 3.20
N PRO A 235 -6.52 -10.61 1.99
CA PRO A 235 -6.15 -9.22 1.68
C PRO A 235 -7.28 -8.20 1.92
N GLU A 236 -8.53 -8.64 1.82
CA GLU A 236 -9.74 -7.84 2.04
C GLU A 236 -9.81 -7.25 3.46
N VAL A 237 -9.21 -7.90 4.44
CA VAL A 237 -9.13 -7.41 5.82
C VAL A 237 -8.36 -6.08 5.86
N CYS A 238 -7.21 -6.00 5.20
CA CYS A 238 -6.46 -4.76 5.08
C CYS A 238 -7.21 -3.74 4.21
N GLY A 239 -7.81 -4.19 3.10
CA GLY A 239 -8.61 -3.36 2.21
C GLY A 239 -9.74 -2.65 2.93
N ALA A 240 -10.52 -3.37 3.74
CA ALA A 240 -11.64 -2.82 4.51
C ALA A 240 -11.19 -1.77 5.54
N VAL A 241 -10.05 -2.00 6.22
CA VAL A 241 -9.47 -1.03 7.17
C VAL A 241 -9.04 0.25 6.48
N VAL A 242 -8.33 0.12 5.35
CA VAL A 242 -7.89 1.28 4.56
C VAL A 242 -9.08 2.08 4.03
N ALA A 243 -10.10 1.41 3.50
CA ALA A 243 -11.32 2.06 3.03
C ALA A 243 -12.07 2.78 4.14
N TRP A 244 -12.18 2.17 5.34
CA TRP A 244 -12.80 2.78 6.51
C TRP A 244 -12.06 4.05 6.95
N LEU A 245 -10.72 4.01 7.02
CA LEU A 245 -9.90 5.18 7.37
C LEU A 245 -9.95 6.28 6.29
N ALA A 246 -10.09 5.91 5.03
CA ALA A 246 -10.20 6.84 3.91
C ALA A 246 -11.54 7.59 3.89
N ASP A 247 -12.62 6.95 4.37
CA ASP A 247 -13.99 7.48 4.34
C ASP A 247 -14.28 8.60 5.35
N ASP A 248 -13.26 9.10 6.04
CA ASP A 248 -13.37 10.15 7.06
C ASP A 248 -14.35 9.81 8.18
N PRO A 249 -14.13 8.72 8.89
CA PRO A 249 -15.07 8.27 9.90
C PRO A 249 -15.18 9.29 11.04
N THR A 250 -16.41 9.60 11.42
CA THR A 250 -16.72 10.46 12.58
C THR A 250 -16.92 9.65 13.85
N ASP A 251 -17.08 8.33 13.72
CA ASP A 251 -17.32 7.41 14.83
C ASP A 251 -16.00 6.81 15.33
N ASP A 252 -15.49 7.37 16.42
CA ASP A 252 -14.29 6.93 17.13
C ASP A 252 -13.06 6.62 16.20
N PRO A 253 -12.60 7.61 15.39
CA PRO A 253 -11.45 7.41 14.53
C PRO A 253 -10.18 7.26 15.38
N PRO A 254 -9.19 6.49 14.90
CA PRO A 254 -7.87 6.49 15.52
C PRO A 254 -7.29 7.90 15.54
N ARG A 255 -6.43 8.18 16.53
CA ARG A 255 -5.71 9.45 16.58
C ARG A 255 -4.88 9.63 15.31
N ASN A 256 -4.95 10.82 14.69
CA ASN A 256 -4.16 11.18 13.53
C ASN A 256 -2.65 10.98 13.79
N GLY A 257 -1.93 10.43 12.82
CA GLY A 257 -0.50 10.15 12.91
C GLY A 257 -0.14 8.81 13.57
N THR A 258 -1.13 7.97 13.93
CA THR A 258 -0.86 6.74 14.67
C THR A 258 -0.86 5.49 13.82
N LEU A 259 -0.46 4.39 14.44
CA LEU A 259 -0.53 3.04 13.90
C LEU A 259 -1.93 2.44 14.10
N VAL A 260 -2.42 1.79 13.07
CA VAL A 260 -3.62 0.94 13.11
C VAL A 260 -3.22 -0.51 12.86
N GLU A 261 -3.44 -1.35 13.85
CA GLU A 261 -3.28 -2.80 13.79
C GLU A 261 -4.43 -3.42 12.98
N GLY A 262 -4.24 -3.61 11.67
CA GLY A 262 -5.31 -3.85 10.72
C GLY A 262 -6.23 -5.00 11.08
N GLN A 263 -5.67 -6.19 11.39
CA GLN A 263 -6.50 -7.36 11.72
C GLN A 263 -7.32 -7.16 12.98
N LYS A 264 -6.72 -6.60 14.03
CA LYS A 264 -7.41 -6.30 15.31
C LYS A 264 -8.49 -5.24 15.10
N PHE A 265 -8.17 -4.20 14.34
CA PHE A 265 -9.10 -3.11 14.03
C PHE A 265 -10.30 -3.61 13.22
N CYS A 266 -10.04 -4.42 12.18
CA CYS A 266 -11.08 -5.04 11.36
C CYS A 266 -12.01 -5.92 12.20
N ALA A 267 -11.45 -6.78 13.05
CA ALA A 267 -12.23 -7.67 13.93
C ALA A 267 -13.08 -6.90 14.94
N ALA A 268 -12.50 -5.88 15.58
CA ALA A 268 -13.22 -5.07 16.58
C ALA A 268 -14.41 -4.30 16.01
N ARG A 269 -14.38 -3.95 14.73
CA ARG A 269 -15.44 -3.21 14.03
C ARG A 269 -16.30 -4.08 13.11
N GLY A 270 -16.01 -5.37 12.97
CA GLY A 270 -16.77 -6.27 12.09
C GLY A 270 -16.74 -5.85 10.61
N LEU A 271 -15.61 -5.31 10.12
CA LEU A 271 -15.55 -4.73 8.78
C LEU A 271 -15.59 -5.76 7.66
N VAL A 272 -15.27 -7.02 7.95
CA VAL A 272 -15.30 -8.14 6.99
C VAL A 272 -16.09 -9.28 7.60
N GLU A 273 -17.13 -9.70 6.90
CA GLU A 273 -17.98 -10.82 7.33
C GLU A 273 -17.16 -12.11 7.44
N GLY A 274 -17.34 -12.84 8.54
CA GLY A 274 -16.61 -14.08 8.82
C GLY A 274 -15.14 -13.88 9.24
N TRP A 275 -14.68 -12.66 9.45
CA TRP A 275 -13.36 -12.41 10.01
C TRP A 275 -13.44 -11.89 11.47
N PRO A 276 -12.61 -12.38 12.42
CA PRO A 276 -11.66 -13.49 12.24
C PRO A 276 -12.37 -14.83 12.04
N ALA A 277 -11.70 -15.74 11.30
CA ALA A 277 -12.21 -17.10 11.15
C ALA A 277 -12.37 -17.75 12.55
N PRO A 278 -13.41 -18.55 12.79
CA PRO A 278 -13.57 -19.30 14.04
C PRO A 278 -12.30 -20.13 14.30
N ARG A 279 -11.83 -20.09 15.55
CA ARG A 279 -10.68 -20.92 15.99
C ARG A 279 -11.11 -22.37 16.13
#